data_354abf02bd2ea5248ef65e4c74cf5c75
#
_entry.id   354abf02bd2ea5248ef65e4c74cf5c75
#
_cell.length_a   1.000
_cell.length_b   1.000
_cell.length_c   1.000
_cell.angle_alpha   90.00
_cell.angle_beta   90.00
_cell.angle_gamma   90.00
#
_symmetry.space_group_name_H-M   'P 1'
#
loop_
_entity.id
_entity.type
_entity.pdbx_description
1 polymer ?
#
loop_
_entity_poly.entity_id
_entity_poly.type
_entity_poly.pdbx_seq_one_letter_code
_entity_poly.pdbx_strand_id
1 'polypeptide(L)'
;MTPRKTKVEVPKSSSQQLGSIVNSSRKIMRKDKGLNGDLDRLPMLTWIMFLKFLDDMEQVREEEAKLAGKKFRQAIDPPYRWRDWASKPDGITGPELIAFINQEEAVRPDGKKGSGLFAYLRSLQSANGDRRDVIAKVFEGTVNRMINGYLLRDVVNKVNGIHFTSRDEIHTLGQLYESMLREMRDAAGDSGEFYTPRPLVKFIVTVVDPVLGETVLDPAAGTGGFLVEAFEHLKRQCKRTEDFFHLQKGTLHGIEPKPLPYLLCQMNLLLHGVEYPEIDPLNALRFPLREIGDKDRVDVIVTNPPFGGEEERGILANFPEDKKTADTALLFLQLIMRKLRRPVGGSTGGRCGMVVPNGVLFGDGICARIKEELLREFNLHTIVRLPNGVFAPYTLIPTNLLFFDRSGPTKHVWYYEQPLPEGRKNYTKTMPIQFEEFATCLAWWKKRQESDRAWKVSVADLLASGCNLDRKNPQAKEDIAHLPAEQLAESIGEKEQRIVEILAHIKLLLVTQGL
;
A
#
# COMPACT_ATOMS: atom_id res chain seq x y z
N MET A 1 27.96 22.62 45.35
CA MET A 1 26.77 23.03 44.58
C MET A 1 27.08 22.80 43.11
N THR A 2 26.60 21.71 42.54
CA THR A 2 26.79 21.33 41.13
C THR A 2 25.70 22.03 40.29
N PRO A 3 26.03 22.68 39.18
CA PRO A 3 25.01 23.37 38.40
C PRO A 3 24.08 22.34 37.73
N ARG A 4 22.77 22.48 37.97
CA ARG A 4 21.71 21.77 37.26
C ARG A 4 21.81 22.11 35.74
N LYS A 5 22.14 21.12 34.92
CA LYS A 5 21.99 21.22 33.47
C LYS A 5 20.50 21.42 33.17
N THR A 6 20.12 22.58 32.73
CA THR A 6 18.81 22.89 32.12
C THR A 6 18.65 21.99 30.90
N LYS A 7 17.70 21.04 30.95
CA LYS A 7 17.20 20.37 29.76
C LYS A 7 16.63 21.46 28.85
N VAL A 8 17.23 21.65 27.69
CA VAL A 8 16.63 22.44 26.60
C VAL A 8 15.39 21.68 26.19
N GLU A 9 14.22 22.13 26.57
CA GLU A 9 12.95 21.60 26.03
C GLU A 9 12.91 21.92 24.55
N VAL A 10 13.01 20.88 23.70
CA VAL A 10 12.77 20.99 22.26
C VAL A 10 11.29 21.34 22.10
N PRO A 11 10.94 22.41 21.40
CA PRO A 11 9.54 22.79 21.25
C PRO A 11 8.77 21.68 20.51
N LYS A 12 7.68 21.21 21.12
CA LYS A 12 6.78 20.19 20.53
C LYS A 12 6.15 20.79 19.28
N SER A 13 6.35 20.15 18.13
CA SER A 13 5.69 20.54 16.89
C SER A 13 4.21 20.17 16.95
N SER A 14 3.30 21.12 16.83
CA SER A 14 1.87 20.83 16.72
C SER A 14 1.55 20.25 15.34
N SER A 15 0.45 19.51 15.19
CA SER A 15 -0.04 19.00 13.90
C SER A 15 -0.15 20.12 12.84
N GLN A 16 -0.53 21.32 13.26
CA GLN A 16 -0.59 22.49 12.39
C GLN A 16 0.79 22.96 11.92
N GLN A 17 1.81 22.90 12.79
CA GLN A 17 3.18 23.25 12.42
C GLN A 17 3.74 22.25 11.41
N LEU A 18 3.55 20.96 11.64
CA LEU A 18 3.97 19.91 10.72
C LEU A 18 3.30 20.03 9.35
N GLY A 19 1.98 20.22 9.32
CA GLY A 19 1.22 20.48 8.09
C GLY A 19 1.71 21.74 7.37
N SER A 20 2.07 22.81 8.10
CA SER A 20 2.66 24.03 7.53
C SER A 20 4.02 23.77 6.90
N ILE A 21 4.89 22.98 7.53
CA ILE A 21 6.22 22.62 7.01
C ILE A 21 6.08 21.84 5.70
N VAL A 22 5.24 20.80 5.68
CA VAL A 22 4.97 20.00 4.47
C VAL A 22 4.44 20.86 3.33
N ASN A 23 3.43 21.71 3.60
CA ASN A 23 2.85 22.59 2.59
C ASN A 23 3.85 23.64 2.09
N SER A 24 4.70 24.17 2.97
CA SER A 24 5.75 25.13 2.60
C SER A 24 6.81 24.47 1.71
N SER A 25 7.24 23.24 2.04
CA SER A 25 8.16 22.46 1.24
C SER A 25 7.60 22.21 -0.17
N ARG A 26 6.33 21.80 -0.28
CA ARG A 26 5.64 21.63 -1.58
C ARG A 26 5.56 22.93 -2.38
N LYS A 27 5.34 24.09 -1.74
CA LYS A 27 5.35 25.40 -2.41
C LYS A 27 6.74 25.76 -2.96
N ILE A 28 7.81 25.44 -2.24
CA ILE A 28 9.19 25.63 -2.71
C ILE A 28 9.44 24.72 -3.92
N MET A 29 9.11 23.44 -3.83
CA MET A 29 9.26 22.45 -4.90
C MET A 29 8.52 22.81 -6.19
N ARG A 30 7.36 23.50 -6.10
CA ARG A 30 6.62 24.00 -7.29
C ARG A 30 7.42 24.99 -8.14
N LYS A 31 8.46 25.62 -7.60
CA LYS A 31 9.32 26.55 -8.33
C LYS A 31 10.46 25.85 -9.07
N ASP A 32 10.71 24.57 -8.77
CA ASP A 32 11.75 23.78 -9.42
C ASP A 32 11.25 23.23 -10.76
N LYS A 33 11.99 23.51 -11.84
CA LYS A 33 11.63 23.08 -13.20
C LYS A 33 11.79 21.57 -13.46
N GLY A 34 12.47 20.85 -12.57
CA GLY A 34 12.61 19.38 -12.63
C GLY A 34 11.38 18.61 -12.13
N LEU A 35 10.38 19.32 -11.54
CA LEU A 35 9.22 18.71 -10.90
C LEU A 35 7.91 19.15 -11.55
N ASN A 36 7.20 18.21 -12.19
CA ASN A 36 5.99 18.51 -12.97
C ASN A 36 4.67 18.35 -12.20
N GLY A 37 4.66 17.77 -11.01
CA GLY A 37 3.42 17.54 -10.27
C GLY A 37 3.65 16.99 -8.87
N ASP A 38 2.57 16.63 -8.19
CA ASP A 38 2.66 16.02 -6.86
C ASP A 38 3.21 14.59 -6.92
N LEU A 39 3.11 13.93 -8.06
CA LEU A 39 3.76 12.64 -8.34
C LEU A 39 5.29 12.72 -8.29
N ASP A 40 5.88 13.85 -8.67
CA ASP A 40 7.31 14.08 -8.54
C ASP A 40 7.68 14.63 -7.16
N ARG A 41 6.82 15.48 -6.57
CA ARG A 41 7.13 16.20 -5.31
C ARG A 41 7.06 15.29 -4.09
N LEU A 42 6.09 14.36 -4.05
CA LEU A 42 5.95 13.48 -2.89
C LEU A 42 7.14 12.52 -2.73
N PRO A 43 7.64 11.84 -3.77
CA PRO A 43 8.87 11.04 -3.66
C PRO A 43 10.06 11.85 -3.18
N MET A 44 10.19 13.10 -3.67
CA MET A 44 11.25 14.01 -3.26
C MET A 44 11.16 14.33 -1.76
N LEU A 45 9.98 14.71 -1.29
CA LEU A 45 9.77 15.01 0.12
C LEU A 45 9.97 13.74 0.98
N THR A 46 9.55 12.58 0.48
CA THR A 46 9.65 11.30 1.19
C THR A 46 11.09 10.91 1.48
N TRP A 47 12.00 10.90 0.48
CA TRP A 47 13.38 10.52 0.76
C TRP A 47 14.10 11.53 1.66
N ILE A 48 13.77 12.85 1.55
CA ILE A 48 14.34 13.88 2.42
C ILE A 48 13.89 13.63 3.88
N MET A 49 12.59 13.40 4.09
CA MET A 49 12.04 13.08 5.40
C MET A 49 12.59 11.75 5.96
N PHE A 50 12.77 10.75 5.09
CA PHE A 50 13.34 9.46 5.46
C PHE A 50 14.75 9.59 6.06
N LEU A 51 15.64 10.36 5.42
CA LEU A 51 16.99 10.59 5.94
C LEU A 51 16.98 11.37 7.27
N LYS A 52 16.10 12.36 7.40
CA LYS A 52 15.91 13.10 8.66
C LYS A 52 15.40 12.18 9.77
N PHE A 53 14.38 11.36 9.47
CA PHE A 53 13.82 10.38 10.41
C PHE A 53 14.89 9.39 10.89
N LEU A 54 15.68 8.83 9.97
CA LEU A 54 16.75 7.89 10.33
C LEU A 54 17.76 8.53 11.29
N ASP A 55 18.21 9.76 11.01
CA ASP A 55 19.21 10.43 11.83
C ASP A 55 18.67 10.76 13.25
N ASP A 56 17.43 11.23 13.35
CA ASP A 56 16.79 11.51 14.63
C ASP A 56 16.64 10.23 15.47
N MET A 57 16.16 9.15 14.84
CA MET A 57 16.03 7.85 15.52
C MET A 57 17.39 7.26 15.92
N GLU A 58 18.43 7.47 15.11
CA GLU A 58 19.78 7.05 15.49
C GLU A 58 20.32 7.82 16.69
N GLN A 59 20.03 9.11 16.79
CA GLN A 59 20.42 9.91 17.96
C GLN A 59 19.76 9.39 19.25
N VAL A 60 18.45 9.11 19.20
CA VAL A 60 17.72 8.53 20.35
C VAL A 60 18.36 7.20 20.78
N ARG A 61 18.62 6.31 19.81
CA ARG A 61 19.20 4.99 20.11
C ARG A 61 20.65 5.06 20.56
N GLU A 62 21.42 6.02 20.07
CA GLU A 62 22.78 6.27 20.53
C GLU A 62 22.79 6.72 22.01
N GLU A 63 21.84 7.58 22.39
CA GLU A 63 21.66 8.00 23.79
C GLU A 63 21.22 6.85 24.68
N GLU A 64 20.26 6.04 24.25
CA GLU A 64 19.81 4.84 24.97
C GLU A 64 20.95 3.83 25.16
N ALA A 65 21.75 3.58 24.12
CA ALA A 65 22.89 2.68 24.20
C ALA A 65 23.97 3.20 25.16
N LYS A 66 24.26 4.51 25.16
CA LYS A 66 25.16 5.15 26.11
C LYS A 66 24.68 4.99 27.55
N LEU A 67 23.38 5.20 27.80
CA LEU A 67 22.77 5.01 29.13
C LEU A 67 22.83 3.56 29.58
N ALA A 68 22.69 2.61 28.64
CA ALA A 68 22.78 1.17 28.91
C ALA A 68 24.23 0.62 28.95
N GLY A 69 25.24 1.46 28.74
CA GLY A 69 26.64 1.03 28.67
C GLY A 69 26.97 0.13 27.47
N LYS A 70 26.16 0.17 26.41
CA LYS A 70 26.32 -0.66 25.20
C LYS A 70 26.99 0.13 24.06
N LYS A 71 27.75 -0.60 23.20
CA LYS A 71 28.26 -0.01 21.97
C LYS A 71 27.11 0.16 20.97
N PHE A 72 27.02 1.35 20.37
CA PHE A 72 26.08 1.65 19.29
C PHE A 72 26.80 1.66 17.93
N ARG A 73 26.24 0.99 16.92
CA ARG A 73 26.73 1.03 15.54
C ARG A 73 25.74 1.84 14.69
N GLN A 74 26.21 2.92 14.12
CA GLN A 74 25.42 3.76 13.22
C GLN A 74 25.15 3.05 11.88
N ALA A 75 23.98 3.29 11.31
CA ALA A 75 23.65 2.78 9.98
C ALA A 75 24.29 3.64 8.87
N ILE A 76 24.35 4.96 9.08
CA ILE A 76 24.97 5.90 8.15
C ILE A 76 26.24 6.48 8.79
N ASP A 77 27.36 6.37 8.10
CA ASP A 77 28.65 6.86 8.60
C ASP A 77 28.83 8.36 8.28
N PRO A 78 29.63 9.11 9.07
CA PRO A 78 30.05 10.45 8.70
C PRO A 78 30.82 10.45 7.35
N PRO A 79 30.68 11.46 6.50
CA PRO A 79 29.94 12.69 6.66
C PRO A 79 28.56 12.68 6.01
N TYR A 80 27.91 11.49 5.88
CA TYR A 80 26.66 11.32 5.12
C TYR A 80 25.40 11.38 5.99
N ARG A 81 25.52 11.42 7.33
CA ARG A 81 24.40 11.55 8.25
C ARG A 81 23.70 12.89 8.03
N TRP A 82 22.40 12.96 8.23
CA TRP A 82 21.63 14.21 8.09
C TRP A 82 22.28 15.37 8.87
N ARG A 83 22.72 15.11 10.11
CA ARG A 83 23.37 16.09 10.98
C ARG A 83 24.68 16.64 10.42
N ASP A 84 25.35 15.93 9.52
CA ASP A 84 26.65 16.34 8.97
C ASP A 84 26.53 17.35 7.82
N TRP A 85 25.47 17.22 6.98
CA TRP A 85 25.31 18.02 5.77
C TRP A 85 24.05 18.87 5.70
N ALA A 86 22.97 18.48 6.40
CA ALA A 86 21.64 19.05 6.27
C ALA A 86 21.23 19.94 7.46
N SER A 87 21.81 19.74 8.65
CA SER A 87 21.39 20.41 9.88
C SER A 87 21.74 21.92 9.91
N LYS A 88 22.79 22.35 9.21
CA LYS A 88 23.20 23.75 9.15
C LYS A 88 22.41 24.48 8.06
N PRO A 89 21.70 25.59 8.37
CA PRO A 89 20.90 26.33 7.37
C PRO A 89 21.73 26.86 6.18
N ASP A 90 22.99 27.23 6.43
CA ASP A 90 23.98 27.75 5.48
C ASP A 90 24.95 26.69 4.95
N GLY A 91 24.60 25.39 5.09
CA GLY A 91 25.41 24.30 4.60
C GLY A 91 25.48 24.22 3.06
N ILE A 92 26.05 23.14 2.53
CA ILE A 92 26.21 22.88 1.09
C ILE A 92 24.91 23.21 0.32
N THR A 93 24.99 23.97 -0.78
CA THR A 93 23.84 24.47 -1.54
C THR A 93 24.16 24.58 -3.04
N GLY A 94 23.20 25.01 -3.86
CA GLY A 94 23.40 25.24 -5.29
C GLY A 94 23.86 24.01 -6.07
N PRO A 95 24.70 24.18 -7.12
CA PRO A 95 25.20 23.05 -7.93
C PRO A 95 25.98 22.03 -7.12
N GLU A 96 26.67 22.44 -6.06
CA GLU A 96 27.47 21.56 -5.20
C GLU A 96 26.56 20.59 -4.43
N LEU A 97 25.40 21.03 -3.94
CA LEU A 97 24.44 20.16 -3.28
C LEU A 97 23.86 19.13 -4.26
N ILE A 98 23.53 19.55 -5.49
CA ILE A 98 23.04 18.63 -6.53
C ILE A 98 24.12 17.59 -6.89
N ALA A 99 25.36 18.02 -7.04
CA ALA A 99 26.49 17.13 -7.30
C ALA A 99 26.68 16.13 -6.15
N PHE A 100 26.71 16.59 -4.91
CA PHE A 100 26.82 15.73 -3.72
C PHE A 100 25.72 14.68 -3.63
N ILE A 101 24.48 15.02 -3.99
CA ILE A 101 23.36 14.06 -3.93
C ILE A 101 23.42 13.05 -5.08
N ASN A 102 23.70 13.50 -6.32
CA ASN A 102 23.43 12.72 -7.53
C ASN A 102 24.63 12.00 -8.12
N GLN A 103 25.86 12.51 -7.92
CA GLN A 103 27.04 11.98 -8.59
C GLN A 103 27.60 10.75 -7.86
N GLU A 104 28.26 9.86 -8.60
CA GLU A 104 28.97 8.72 -8.01
C GLU A 104 30.17 9.21 -7.17
N GLU A 105 30.89 10.23 -7.65
CA GLU A 105 31.94 10.93 -6.92
C GLU A 105 31.65 12.42 -6.84
N ALA A 106 31.79 13.00 -5.67
CA ALA A 106 31.53 14.42 -5.41
C ALA A 106 32.45 14.99 -4.32
N VAL A 107 32.49 16.31 -4.21
CA VAL A 107 33.03 16.96 -3.01
C VAL A 107 32.00 16.82 -1.90
N ARG A 108 32.40 16.17 -0.81
CA ARG A 108 31.56 15.91 0.35
C ARG A 108 31.47 17.13 1.27
N PRO A 109 30.54 17.14 2.24
CA PRO A 109 30.41 18.25 3.21
C PRO A 109 31.66 18.52 4.06
N ASP A 110 32.55 17.53 4.18
CA ASP A 110 33.85 17.67 4.85
C ASP A 110 34.96 18.27 3.95
N GLY A 111 34.62 18.66 2.72
CA GLY A 111 35.54 19.24 1.73
C GLY A 111 36.41 18.21 1.00
N LYS A 112 36.28 16.92 1.29
CA LYS A 112 37.05 15.85 0.64
C LYS A 112 36.29 15.26 -0.54
N LYS A 113 37.02 14.77 -1.55
CA LYS A 113 36.44 13.95 -2.61
C LYS A 113 36.06 12.57 -2.09
N GLY A 114 34.97 12.03 -2.57
CA GLY A 114 34.49 10.70 -2.24
C GLY A 114 33.12 10.40 -2.86
N SER A 115 32.47 9.33 -2.47
CA SER A 115 31.15 8.96 -2.99
C SER A 115 30.13 10.07 -2.75
N GLY A 116 29.27 10.30 -3.73
CA GLY A 116 28.09 11.13 -3.51
C GLY A 116 27.10 10.47 -2.54
N LEU A 117 26.11 11.21 -2.06
CA LEU A 117 25.18 10.74 -1.03
C LEU A 117 24.42 9.49 -1.47
N PHE A 118 23.75 9.50 -2.63
CA PHE A 118 22.98 8.36 -3.09
C PHE A 118 23.87 7.17 -3.46
N ALA A 119 25.05 7.41 -4.02
CA ALA A 119 26.04 6.36 -4.29
C ALA A 119 26.48 5.67 -2.99
N TYR A 120 26.80 6.45 -1.95
CA TYR A 120 27.13 5.92 -0.64
C TYR A 120 25.97 5.12 -0.03
N LEU A 121 24.74 5.67 -0.04
CA LEU A 121 23.57 4.98 0.55
C LEU A 121 23.28 3.65 -0.16
N ARG A 122 23.40 3.58 -1.48
CA ARG A 122 23.30 2.32 -2.25
C ARG A 122 24.39 1.31 -1.90
N SER A 123 25.57 1.76 -1.52
CA SER A 123 26.68 0.88 -1.15
C SER A 123 26.57 0.25 0.24
N LEU A 124 25.55 0.62 1.03
CA LEU A 124 25.37 0.16 2.42
C LEU A 124 24.91 -1.31 2.54
N GLN A 125 24.83 -2.07 1.46
CA GLN A 125 24.44 -3.48 1.48
C GLN A 125 25.22 -4.27 2.53
N SER A 126 24.54 -5.09 3.32
CA SER A 126 25.10 -6.00 4.30
C SER A 126 24.53 -7.41 4.10
N ALA A 127 25.26 -8.42 4.54
CA ALA A 127 24.82 -9.82 4.40
C ALA A 127 23.75 -10.24 5.44
N ASN A 128 23.36 -9.35 6.36
CA ASN A 128 22.64 -9.72 7.58
C ASN A 128 21.19 -9.18 7.65
N GLY A 129 20.67 -8.50 6.61
CA GLY A 129 19.32 -7.95 6.60
C GLY A 129 19.11 -6.88 7.69
N ASP A 130 20.14 -6.10 7.99
CA ASP A 130 20.08 -5.03 8.98
C ASP A 130 19.56 -3.71 8.37
N ARG A 131 19.53 -2.63 9.15
CA ARG A 131 19.07 -1.31 8.69
C ARG A 131 19.82 -0.78 7.47
N ARG A 132 21.09 -1.14 7.33
CA ARG A 132 21.92 -0.72 6.19
C ARG A 132 21.36 -1.30 4.88
N ASP A 133 20.89 -2.55 4.91
CA ASP A 133 20.24 -3.18 3.76
C ASP A 133 18.93 -2.49 3.38
N VAL A 134 18.11 -2.13 4.37
CA VAL A 134 16.87 -1.38 4.11
C VAL A 134 17.18 -0.04 3.45
N ILE A 135 18.18 0.70 3.95
CA ILE A 135 18.60 1.98 3.38
C ILE A 135 19.09 1.79 1.93
N ALA A 136 19.98 0.81 1.70
CA ALA A 136 20.51 0.53 0.37
C ALA A 136 19.38 0.24 -0.64
N LYS A 137 18.44 -0.61 -0.28
CA LYS A 137 17.29 -0.96 -1.12
C LYS A 137 16.38 0.24 -1.39
N VAL A 138 16.10 1.07 -0.40
CA VAL A 138 15.33 2.31 -0.59
C VAL A 138 15.99 3.22 -1.62
N PHE A 139 17.33 3.37 -1.56
CA PHE A 139 18.06 4.28 -2.44
C PHE A 139 18.47 3.64 -3.78
N GLU A 140 18.32 2.35 -3.97
CA GLU A 140 18.53 1.68 -5.27
C GLU A 140 17.58 2.22 -6.34
N GLY A 141 16.30 2.44 -5.99
CA GLY A 141 15.28 3.00 -6.88
C GLY A 141 14.96 4.48 -6.68
N THR A 142 15.63 5.17 -5.74
CA THR A 142 15.36 6.58 -5.42
C THR A 142 16.20 7.50 -6.30
N VAL A 143 15.54 8.50 -6.90
CA VAL A 143 16.16 9.50 -7.78
C VAL A 143 15.83 10.90 -7.28
N ASN A 144 16.83 11.78 -7.20
CA ASN A 144 16.58 13.20 -7.02
C ASN A 144 16.21 13.84 -8.35
N ARG A 145 15.00 14.39 -8.44
CA ARG A 145 14.48 15.09 -9.63
C ARG A 145 14.57 16.61 -9.54
N MET A 146 14.89 17.16 -8.36
CA MET A 146 15.14 18.60 -8.24
C MET A 146 16.46 18.95 -8.91
N ILE A 147 16.43 19.99 -9.74
CA ILE A 147 17.60 20.48 -10.49
C ILE A 147 18.19 21.77 -9.92
N ASN A 148 17.43 22.46 -9.07
CA ASN A 148 17.89 23.68 -8.42
C ASN A 148 18.32 23.42 -6.98
N GLY A 149 19.63 23.41 -6.74
CA GLY A 149 20.19 23.10 -5.43
C GLY A 149 19.92 24.15 -4.35
N TYR A 150 19.59 25.40 -4.72
CA TYR A 150 19.15 26.42 -3.76
C TYR A 150 17.74 26.10 -3.26
N LEU A 151 16.81 25.77 -4.17
CA LEU A 151 15.46 25.36 -3.78
C LEU A 151 15.48 24.04 -2.98
N LEU A 152 16.37 23.12 -3.35
CA LEU A 152 16.54 21.87 -2.60
C LEU A 152 17.06 22.15 -1.18
N ARG A 153 18.01 23.07 -1.01
CA ARG A 153 18.48 23.51 0.32
C ARG A 153 17.34 24.12 1.14
N ASP A 154 16.49 24.94 0.53
CA ASP A 154 15.33 25.51 1.21
C ASP A 154 14.36 24.42 1.70
N VAL A 155 14.12 23.37 0.91
CA VAL A 155 13.30 22.22 1.32
C VAL A 155 13.97 21.47 2.47
N VAL A 156 15.27 21.18 2.39
CA VAL A 156 16.06 20.54 3.44
C VAL A 156 15.96 21.33 4.75
N ASN A 157 16.11 22.66 4.69
CA ASN A 157 15.99 23.53 5.85
C ASN A 157 14.57 23.50 6.47
N LYS A 158 13.51 23.40 5.65
CA LYS A 158 12.14 23.21 6.17
C LYS A 158 11.98 21.87 6.87
N VAL A 159 12.44 20.77 6.26
CA VAL A 159 12.36 19.43 6.83
C VAL A 159 13.22 19.31 8.09
N ASN A 160 14.35 20.02 8.16
CA ASN A 160 15.19 20.04 9.36
C ASN A 160 14.46 20.59 10.61
N GLY A 161 13.40 21.35 10.43
CA GLY A 161 12.51 21.81 11.53
C GLY A 161 11.51 20.75 12.01
N ILE A 162 11.49 19.55 11.43
CA ILE A 162 10.71 18.40 11.92
C ILE A 162 11.57 17.60 12.89
N HIS A 163 11.01 17.20 14.01
CA HIS A 163 11.68 16.39 15.02
C HIS A 163 10.96 15.03 15.15
N PHE A 164 11.64 13.94 14.87
CA PHE A 164 11.11 12.57 15.00
C PHE A 164 11.55 11.92 16.33
N THR A 165 11.38 12.65 17.43
CA THR A 165 11.92 12.25 18.72
C THR A 165 10.86 11.77 19.72
N SER A 166 9.58 12.10 19.49
CA SER A 166 8.48 11.67 20.35
C SER A 166 7.49 10.78 19.60
N ARG A 167 6.87 9.82 20.30
CA ARG A 167 5.84 8.94 19.72
C ARG A 167 4.66 9.71 19.17
N ASP A 168 4.25 10.79 19.83
CA ASP A 168 3.10 11.62 19.41
C ASP A 168 3.42 12.39 18.12
N GLU A 169 4.64 12.88 17.95
CA GLU A 169 5.10 13.56 16.74
C GLU A 169 5.18 12.57 15.57
N ILE A 170 5.75 11.38 15.78
CA ILE A 170 5.84 10.32 14.79
C ILE A 170 4.43 9.90 14.34
N HIS A 171 3.51 9.69 15.28
CA HIS A 171 2.12 9.35 14.97
C HIS A 171 1.41 10.44 14.15
N THR A 172 1.58 11.71 14.53
CA THR A 172 1.03 12.86 13.80
C THR A 172 1.58 12.94 12.37
N LEU A 173 2.89 12.69 12.21
CA LEU A 173 3.53 12.63 10.90
C LEU A 173 3.03 11.46 10.06
N GLY A 174 2.80 10.29 10.67
CA GLY A 174 2.16 9.15 10.01
C GLY A 174 0.79 9.51 9.44
N GLN A 175 -0.06 10.20 10.21
CA GLN A 175 -1.37 10.67 9.74
C GLN A 175 -1.26 11.69 8.60
N LEU A 176 -0.32 12.63 8.67
CA LEU A 176 -0.05 13.58 7.60
C LEU A 176 0.45 12.88 6.34
N TYR A 177 1.34 11.90 6.51
CA TYR A 177 1.86 11.10 5.41
C TYR A 177 0.76 10.30 4.70
N GLU A 178 -0.12 9.66 5.45
CA GLU A 178 -1.31 9.00 4.89
C GLU A 178 -2.22 9.97 4.11
N SER A 179 -2.37 11.22 4.57
CA SER A 179 -3.10 12.24 3.84
C SER A 179 -2.41 12.59 2.52
N MET A 180 -1.08 12.68 2.52
CA MET A 180 -0.27 12.93 1.31
C MET A 180 -0.36 11.78 0.30
N LEU A 181 -0.32 10.52 0.78
CA LEU A 181 -0.52 9.34 -0.07
C LEU A 181 -1.89 9.34 -0.74
N ARG A 182 -2.93 9.75 0.01
CA ARG A 182 -4.29 9.91 -0.53
C ARG A 182 -4.36 11.00 -1.59
N GLU A 183 -3.75 12.18 -1.34
CA GLU A 183 -3.70 13.26 -2.32
C GLU A 183 -2.94 12.84 -3.59
N MET A 184 -1.87 12.07 -3.45
CA MET A 184 -1.10 11.52 -4.58
C MET A 184 -1.96 10.56 -5.41
N ARG A 185 -2.68 9.63 -4.78
CA ARG A 185 -3.66 8.78 -5.45
C ARG A 185 -4.64 9.61 -6.28
N ASP A 186 -5.15 10.67 -5.66
CA ASP A 186 -6.17 11.53 -6.26
C ASP A 186 -5.64 12.37 -7.44
N ALA A 187 -4.32 12.57 -7.53
CA ALA A 187 -3.64 13.29 -8.61
C ALA A 187 -3.08 12.39 -9.71
N ALA A 188 -2.97 11.10 -9.45
CA ALA A 188 -2.11 10.19 -10.21
C ALA A 188 -2.81 9.48 -11.39
N GLY A 189 -4.14 9.59 -11.56
CA GLY A 189 -4.85 8.81 -12.58
C GLY A 189 -4.53 7.31 -12.43
N ASP A 190 -3.93 6.70 -13.46
CA ASP A 190 -3.57 5.28 -13.46
C ASP A 190 -2.59 4.86 -12.35
N SER A 191 -1.77 5.78 -11.83
CA SER A 191 -0.87 5.49 -10.70
C SER A 191 -1.59 5.42 -9.34
N GLY A 192 -2.90 5.65 -9.28
CA GLY A 192 -3.73 5.46 -8.09
C GLY A 192 -3.88 3.99 -7.65
N GLU A 193 -3.45 3.04 -8.47
CA GLU A 193 -3.51 1.59 -8.21
C GLU A 193 -2.78 1.16 -6.93
N PHE A 194 -1.78 1.94 -6.49
CA PHE A 194 -0.96 1.61 -5.30
C PHE A 194 -1.61 1.93 -3.95
N TYR A 195 -2.79 2.55 -3.95
CA TYR A 195 -3.44 2.97 -2.72
C TYR A 195 -4.81 2.34 -2.54
N THR A 196 -4.95 1.48 -1.56
CA THR A 196 -6.23 0.91 -1.14
C THR A 196 -6.92 1.84 -0.12
N PRO A 197 -8.22 2.13 -0.25
CA PRO A 197 -8.97 2.93 0.73
C PRO A 197 -8.83 2.38 2.15
N ARG A 198 -8.40 3.21 3.09
CA ARG A 198 -8.11 2.77 4.48
C ARG A 198 -9.32 2.17 5.23
N PRO A 199 -10.55 2.65 5.05
CA PRO A 199 -11.73 1.98 5.61
C PRO A 199 -11.87 0.52 5.18
N LEU A 200 -11.56 0.22 3.91
CA LEU A 200 -11.58 -1.14 3.37
C LEU A 200 -10.46 -2.00 3.94
N VAL A 201 -9.24 -1.46 4.00
CA VAL A 201 -8.08 -2.13 4.63
C VAL A 201 -8.40 -2.50 6.07
N LYS A 202 -8.93 -1.56 6.84
CA LYS A 202 -9.31 -1.75 8.24
C LYS A 202 -10.40 -2.80 8.40
N PHE A 203 -11.40 -2.81 7.52
CA PHE A 203 -12.43 -3.85 7.52
C PHE A 203 -11.84 -5.24 7.29
N ILE A 204 -11.03 -5.41 6.24
CA ILE A 204 -10.41 -6.70 5.90
C ILE A 204 -9.54 -7.20 7.06
N VAL A 205 -8.65 -6.37 7.61
CA VAL A 205 -7.79 -6.75 8.73
C VAL A 205 -8.62 -7.10 9.97
N THR A 206 -9.69 -6.34 10.24
CA THR A 206 -10.59 -6.61 11.39
C THR A 206 -11.26 -7.97 11.30
N VAL A 207 -11.73 -8.39 10.12
CA VAL A 207 -12.47 -9.66 9.96
C VAL A 207 -11.56 -10.86 9.75
N VAL A 208 -10.37 -10.67 9.21
CA VAL A 208 -9.32 -11.71 9.11
C VAL A 208 -8.68 -11.93 10.49
N ASP A 209 -8.63 -10.90 11.31
CA ASP A 209 -8.23 -10.92 12.73
C ASP A 209 -6.88 -11.62 12.97
N PRO A 210 -5.74 -11.06 12.49
CA PRO A 210 -4.43 -11.60 12.80
C PRO A 210 -4.15 -11.56 14.30
N VAL A 211 -3.48 -12.61 14.82
CA VAL A 211 -3.14 -12.71 16.24
C VAL A 211 -1.64 -12.74 16.46
N LEU A 212 -1.18 -12.34 17.65
CA LEU A 212 0.25 -12.35 18.00
C LEU A 212 0.86 -13.76 17.80
N GLY A 213 2.01 -13.79 17.15
CA GLY A 213 2.73 -15.01 16.81
C GLY A 213 2.44 -15.56 15.41
N GLU A 214 1.47 -14.99 14.71
CA GLU A 214 1.21 -15.30 13.30
C GLU A 214 2.07 -14.43 12.37
N THR A 215 2.41 -14.98 11.22
CA THR A 215 3.05 -14.25 10.12
C THR A 215 2.01 -13.69 9.17
N VAL A 216 2.14 -12.40 8.83
CA VAL A 216 1.23 -11.68 7.92
C VAL A 216 1.98 -11.29 6.66
N LEU A 217 1.42 -11.59 5.49
CA LEU A 217 1.98 -11.24 4.18
C LEU A 217 1.00 -10.39 3.38
N ASP A 218 1.52 -9.30 2.79
CA ASP A 218 0.90 -8.61 1.66
C ASP A 218 1.79 -8.78 0.42
N PRO A 219 1.44 -9.66 -0.52
CA PRO A 219 2.25 -9.91 -1.73
C PRO A 219 2.16 -8.80 -2.78
N ALA A 220 1.33 -7.78 -2.58
CA ALA A 220 1.17 -6.60 -3.43
C ALA A 220 1.06 -5.35 -2.54
N ALA A 221 2.11 -5.08 -1.76
CA ALA A 221 2.06 -4.18 -0.61
C ALA A 221 1.74 -2.72 -0.95
N GLY A 222 2.01 -2.26 -2.18
CA GLY A 222 1.76 -0.89 -2.60
C GLY A 222 2.40 0.11 -1.63
N THR A 223 1.59 0.94 -0.99
CA THR A 223 2.04 1.91 0.03
C THR A 223 2.05 1.34 1.46
N GLY A 224 1.92 0.02 1.64
CA GLY A 224 2.00 -0.67 2.92
C GLY A 224 0.75 -0.57 3.81
N GLY A 225 -0.39 -0.21 3.25
CA GLY A 225 -1.60 0.04 4.02
C GLY A 225 -2.10 -1.15 4.84
N PHE A 226 -2.11 -2.35 4.27
CA PHE A 226 -2.50 -3.56 4.97
C PHE A 226 -1.51 -3.91 6.09
N LEU A 227 -0.22 -3.75 5.85
CA LEU A 227 0.82 -4.04 6.83
C LEU A 227 0.78 -3.06 8.01
N VAL A 228 0.54 -1.76 7.74
CA VAL A 228 0.34 -0.76 8.80
C VAL A 228 -0.88 -1.09 9.65
N GLU A 229 -2.02 -1.40 9.04
CA GLU A 229 -3.23 -1.73 9.80
C GLU A 229 -3.06 -3.06 10.58
N ALA A 230 -2.40 -4.07 9.99
CA ALA A 230 -2.08 -5.32 10.68
C ALA A 230 -1.14 -5.06 11.87
N PHE A 231 -0.13 -4.21 11.71
CA PHE A 231 0.75 -3.80 12.80
C PHE A 231 -0.02 -3.14 13.95
N GLU A 232 -0.86 -2.15 13.64
CA GLU A 232 -1.68 -1.47 14.65
C GLU A 232 -2.71 -2.42 15.30
N HIS A 233 -3.23 -3.40 14.56
CA HIS A 233 -4.12 -4.42 15.08
C HIS A 233 -3.40 -5.35 16.07
N LEU A 234 -2.23 -5.86 15.72
CA LEU A 234 -1.40 -6.73 16.57
C LEU A 234 -0.82 -5.99 17.77
N LYS A 235 -0.41 -4.74 17.59
CA LYS A 235 0.12 -3.88 18.66
C LYS A 235 -0.87 -3.69 19.82
N ARG A 236 -2.17 -3.61 19.53
CA ARG A 236 -3.22 -3.56 20.56
C ARG A 236 -3.33 -4.84 21.38
N GLN A 237 -2.81 -5.96 20.89
CA GLN A 237 -2.79 -7.25 21.58
C GLN A 237 -1.54 -7.41 22.47
N CYS A 238 -0.48 -6.62 22.25
CA CYS A 238 0.76 -6.68 23.03
C CYS A 238 0.48 -6.26 24.48
N LYS A 239 0.86 -7.13 25.43
CA LYS A 239 0.73 -6.89 26.88
C LYS A 239 2.09 -6.73 27.55
N ARG A 240 3.16 -7.27 26.98
CA ARG A 240 4.52 -7.27 27.49
C ARG A 240 5.49 -6.70 26.47
N THR A 241 6.65 -6.27 26.91
CA THR A 241 7.72 -5.76 26.04
C THR A 241 8.20 -6.81 25.05
N GLU A 242 8.24 -8.09 25.44
CA GLU A 242 8.60 -9.21 24.57
C GLU A 242 7.63 -9.37 23.40
N ASP A 243 6.32 -9.19 23.66
CA ASP A 243 5.29 -9.28 22.61
C ASP A 243 5.55 -8.22 21.53
N PHE A 244 5.88 -6.99 21.94
CA PHE A 244 6.21 -5.91 21.03
C PHE A 244 7.53 -6.16 20.28
N PHE A 245 8.52 -6.74 20.94
CA PHE A 245 9.80 -7.07 20.32
C PHE A 245 9.62 -8.15 19.23
N HIS A 246 8.80 -9.17 19.48
CA HIS A 246 8.46 -10.19 18.48
C HIS A 246 7.69 -9.61 17.31
N LEU A 247 6.76 -8.67 17.56
CA LEU A 247 6.01 -8.00 16.50
C LEU A 247 6.91 -7.24 15.52
N GLN A 248 8.08 -6.76 15.98
CA GLN A 248 9.02 -5.99 15.16
C GLN A 248 9.82 -6.83 14.15
N LYS A 249 9.88 -8.16 14.28
CA LYS A 249 10.71 -9.02 13.42
C LYS A 249 9.97 -10.30 13.03
N GLY A 250 9.97 -10.60 11.74
CA GLY A 250 9.45 -11.85 11.22
C GLY A 250 7.92 -11.98 11.30
N THR A 251 7.19 -10.93 11.64
CA THR A 251 5.72 -10.94 11.73
C THR A 251 5.08 -10.39 10.46
N LEU A 252 5.58 -9.25 9.97
CA LEU A 252 4.99 -8.53 8.84
C LEU A 252 5.91 -8.59 7.63
N HIS A 253 5.41 -9.17 6.55
CA HIS A 253 6.13 -9.29 5.30
C HIS A 253 5.36 -8.64 4.17
N GLY A 254 6.05 -7.95 3.28
CA GLY A 254 5.46 -7.35 2.09
C GLY A 254 6.29 -7.63 0.84
N ILE A 255 5.67 -7.52 -0.31
CA ILE A 255 6.36 -7.56 -1.59
C ILE A 255 5.88 -6.39 -2.44
N GLU A 256 6.81 -5.56 -2.94
CA GLU A 256 6.51 -4.42 -3.79
C GLU A 256 7.64 -4.16 -4.78
N PRO A 257 7.47 -4.52 -6.07
CA PRO A 257 8.55 -4.41 -7.06
C PRO A 257 8.77 -2.99 -7.59
N LYS A 258 7.77 -2.11 -7.49
CA LYS A 258 7.88 -0.77 -8.07
C LYS A 258 8.62 0.16 -7.10
N PRO A 259 9.69 0.85 -7.56
CA PRO A 259 10.57 1.62 -6.66
C PRO A 259 9.83 2.72 -5.87
N LEU A 260 8.90 3.43 -6.49
CA LEU A 260 8.15 4.49 -5.82
C LEU A 260 7.22 3.95 -4.72
N PRO A 261 6.31 3.01 -4.96
CA PRO A 261 5.51 2.42 -3.90
C PRO A 261 6.36 1.76 -2.81
N TYR A 262 7.48 1.12 -3.17
CA TYR A 262 8.42 0.54 -2.22
C TYR A 262 8.96 1.60 -1.23
N LEU A 263 9.47 2.73 -1.74
CA LEU A 263 9.91 3.86 -0.90
C LEU A 263 8.78 4.36 0.02
N LEU A 264 7.58 4.53 -0.56
CA LEU A 264 6.41 5.00 0.18
C LEU A 264 5.99 4.01 1.27
N CYS A 265 6.04 2.71 0.97
CA CYS A 265 5.75 1.63 1.92
C CYS A 265 6.74 1.63 3.10
N GLN A 266 8.04 1.68 2.80
CA GLN A 266 9.09 1.72 3.82
C GLN A 266 8.88 2.90 4.79
N MET A 267 8.67 4.10 4.25
CA MET A 267 8.45 5.30 5.06
C MET A 267 7.15 5.19 5.87
N ASN A 268 6.08 4.66 5.27
CA ASN A 268 4.80 4.49 5.95
C ASN A 268 4.92 3.57 7.16
N LEU A 269 5.56 2.41 7.00
CA LEU A 269 5.79 1.45 8.08
C LEU A 269 6.66 2.05 9.20
N LEU A 270 7.74 2.74 8.84
CA LEU A 270 8.62 3.40 9.81
C LEU A 270 7.87 4.46 10.63
N LEU A 271 7.05 5.29 10.00
CA LEU A 271 6.24 6.32 10.66
C LEU A 271 5.15 5.74 11.58
N HIS A 272 4.72 4.50 11.34
CA HIS A 272 3.79 3.78 12.24
C HIS A 272 4.50 2.95 13.31
N GLY A 273 5.85 2.99 13.34
CA GLY A 273 6.66 2.38 14.39
C GLY A 273 7.12 0.95 14.11
N VAL A 274 7.05 0.49 12.85
CA VAL A 274 7.75 -0.73 12.42
C VAL A 274 9.21 -0.39 12.22
N GLU A 275 10.07 -0.87 13.11
CA GLU A 275 11.50 -0.51 13.11
C GLU A 275 12.32 -1.19 12.02
N TYR A 276 11.88 -2.35 11.58
CA TYR A 276 12.54 -3.20 10.58
C TYR A 276 11.52 -3.68 9.55
N PRO A 277 11.09 -2.83 8.61
CA PRO A 277 10.14 -3.24 7.60
C PRO A 277 10.75 -4.32 6.68
N GLU A 278 10.13 -5.49 6.62
CA GLU A 278 10.56 -6.61 5.79
C GLU A 278 9.78 -6.60 4.47
N ILE A 279 10.18 -5.71 3.55
CA ILE A 279 9.57 -5.58 2.23
C ILE A 279 10.56 -6.07 1.17
N ASP A 280 10.12 -7.04 0.38
CA ASP A 280 10.89 -7.58 -0.75
C ASP A 280 10.66 -6.68 -2.00
N PRO A 281 11.71 -6.10 -2.60
CA PRO A 281 11.59 -5.23 -3.77
C PRO A 281 11.43 -5.98 -5.10
N LEU A 282 11.25 -7.30 -5.08
CA LEU A 282 11.14 -8.11 -6.29
C LEU A 282 9.67 -8.46 -6.60
N ASN A 283 9.42 -8.99 -7.81
CA ASN A 283 8.08 -9.43 -8.21
C ASN A 283 7.65 -10.67 -7.39
N ALA A 284 6.46 -10.64 -6.79
CA ALA A 284 5.90 -11.73 -6.02
C ALA A 284 5.72 -13.04 -6.83
N LEU A 285 5.52 -12.90 -8.14
CA LEU A 285 5.25 -14.00 -9.07
C LEU A 285 6.53 -14.62 -9.68
N ARG A 286 7.72 -14.17 -9.23
CA ARG A 286 9.01 -14.55 -9.83
C ARG A 286 9.45 -16.00 -9.62
N PHE A 287 8.86 -16.69 -8.66
CA PHE A 287 9.21 -18.08 -8.36
C PHE A 287 8.12 -19.06 -8.80
N PRO A 288 8.52 -20.24 -9.32
CA PRO A 288 7.57 -21.30 -9.63
C PRO A 288 6.73 -21.69 -8.43
N LEU A 289 5.41 -21.77 -8.59
CA LEU A 289 4.50 -22.15 -7.51
C LEU A 289 4.82 -23.50 -6.88
N ARG A 290 5.38 -24.45 -7.67
CA ARG A 290 5.81 -25.79 -7.21
C ARG A 290 6.98 -25.74 -6.22
N GLU A 291 7.77 -24.66 -6.21
CA GLU A 291 8.94 -24.51 -5.34
C GLU A 291 8.58 -23.89 -3.98
N ILE A 292 7.34 -23.40 -3.82
CA ILE A 292 6.85 -22.86 -2.55
C ILE A 292 6.68 -24.00 -1.55
N GLY A 293 7.62 -24.12 -0.62
CA GLY A 293 7.64 -25.10 0.46
C GLY A 293 6.98 -24.60 1.74
N ASP A 294 6.95 -25.43 2.79
CA ASP A 294 6.28 -25.07 4.06
C ASP A 294 6.97 -23.88 4.78
N LYS A 295 8.29 -23.71 4.60
CA LYS A 295 9.05 -22.55 5.12
C LYS A 295 8.63 -21.21 4.50
N ASP A 296 8.06 -21.24 3.29
CA ASP A 296 7.67 -20.06 2.54
C ASP A 296 6.20 -19.66 2.79
N ARG A 297 5.49 -20.44 3.63
CA ARG A 297 4.08 -20.27 3.93
C ARG A 297 3.87 -19.38 5.13
N VAL A 298 2.78 -18.63 5.09
CA VAL A 298 2.39 -17.67 6.12
C VAL A 298 1.01 -17.98 6.68
N ASP A 299 0.72 -17.44 7.87
CA ASP A 299 -0.54 -17.70 8.56
C ASP A 299 -1.67 -16.81 8.04
N VAL A 300 -1.36 -15.59 7.67
CA VAL A 300 -2.34 -14.59 7.23
C VAL A 300 -1.88 -13.91 5.95
N ILE A 301 -2.78 -13.77 4.99
CA ILE A 301 -2.57 -12.93 3.80
C ILE A 301 -3.71 -11.92 3.72
N VAL A 302 -3.35 -10.63 3.64
CA VAL A 302 -4.28 -9.51 3.40
C VAL A 302 -3.73 -8.65 2.29
N THR A 303 -4.50 -8.47 1.20
CA THR A 303 -3.93 -7.87 0.00
C THR A 303 -4.97 -7.30 -0.95
N ASN A 304 -4.55 -6.34 -1.76
CA ASN A 304 -5.27 -5.83 -2.93
C ASN A 304 -4.36 -5.94 -4.15
N PRO A 305 -4.34 -7.11 -4.83
CA PRO A 305 -3.53 -7.31 -6.03
C PRO A 305 -3.95 -6.38 -7.17
N PRO A 306 -3.10 -6.14 -8.17
CA PRO A 306 -3.48 -5.41 -9.39
C PRO A 306 -4.71 -6.04 -10.05
N PHE A 307 -5.68 -5.21 -10.49
CA PHE A 307 -6.96 -5.68 -11.07
C PHE A 307 -6.85 -6.09 -12.53
N GLY A 308 -5.79 -5.72 -13.19
CA GLY A 308 -5.55 -5.99 -14.60
C GLY A 308 -4.08 -5.80 -14.92
N GLY A 309 -3.76 -5.98 -16.19
CA GLY A 309 -2.41 -6.01 -16.71
C GLY A 309 -2.04 -7.41 -17.15
N GLU A 310 -1.04 -7.47 -18.01
CA GLU A 310 -0.47 -8.74 -18.47
C GLU A 310 0.93 -8.88 -17.88
N GLU A 311 1.18 -10.03 -17.25
CA GLU A 311 2.51 -10.36 -16.77
C GLU A 311 3.42 -10.82 -17.91
N GLU A 312 4.71 -10.65 -17.72
CA GLU A 312 5.73 -11.08 -18.67
C GLU A 312 5.64 -12.60 -18.94
N ARG A 313 5.86 -13.01 -20.18
CA ARG A 313 5.80 -14.44 -20.58
C ARG A 313 6.70 -15.33 -19.73
N GLY A 314 7.84 -14.84 -19.28
CA GLY A 314 8.76 -15.55 -18.38
C GLY A 314 8.12 -15.92 -17.05
N ILE A 315 7.29 -15.04 -16.49
CA ILE A 315 6.57 -15.26 -15.23
C ILE A 315 5.49 -16.34 -15.40
N LEU A 316 4.82 -16.40 -16.54
CA LEU A 316 3.76 -17.39 -16.79
C LEU A 316 4.28 -18.83 -16.72
N ALA A 317 5.57 -19.07 -16.96
CA ALA A 317 6.20 -20.38 -16.79
C ALA A 317 6.25 -20.88 -15.34
N ASN A 318 6.03 -20.01 -14.37
CA ASN A 318 6.00 -20.33 -12.94
C ASN A 318 4.67 -20.98 -12.50
N PHE A 319 3.67 -21.00 -13.39
CA PHE A 319 2.32 -21.49 -13.09
C PHE A 319 2.03 -22.82 -13.78
N PRO A 320 1.09 -23.65 -13.24
CA PRO A 320 0.67 -24.88 -13.88
C PRO A 320 0.15 -24.65 -15.31
N GLU A 321 0.47 -25.57 -16.24
CA GLU A 321 0.18 -25.41 -17.66
C GLU A 321 -1.33 -25.23 -17.94
N ASP A 322 -2.17 -25.95 -17.22
CA ASP A 322 -3.63 -25.92 -17.31
C ASP A 322 -4.26 -24.67 -16.67
N LYS A 323 -3.47 -23.85 -15.96
CA LYS A 323 -3.90 -22.65 -15.23
C LYS A 323 -3.07 -21.41 -15.56
N LYS A 324 -2.30 -21.47 -16.62
CA LYS A 324 -1.57 -20.31 -17.15
C LYS A 324 -2.53 -19.27 -17.70
N THR A 325 -2.42 -18.06 -17.23
CA THR A 325 -3.20 -16.91 -17.66
C THR A 325 -2.34 -15.65 -17.61
N ALA A 326 -2.64 -14.66 -18.44
CA ALA A 326 -2.04 -13.34 -18.34
C ALA A 326 -2.73 -12.45 -17.28
N ASP A 327 -3.92 -12.82 -16.81
CA ASP A 327 -4.69 -12.07 -15.81
C ASP A 327 -3.97 -12.08 -14.45
N THR A 328 -3.45 -10.92 -14.07
CA THR A 328 -2.65 -10.74 -12.86
C THR A 328 -3.43 -11.10 -11.59
N ALA A 329 -4.73 -10.78 -11.51
CA ALA A 329 -5.55 -11.10 -10.32
C ALA A 329 -5.66 -12.62 -10.10
N LEU A 330 -5.77 -13.39 -11.18
CA LEU A 330 -5.80 -14.86 -11.14
C LEU A 330 -4.42 -15.47 -10.80
N LEU A 331 -3.33 -14.85 -11.24
CA LEU A 331 -1.98 -15.27 -10.86
C LEU A 331 -1.75 -15.06 -9.37
N PHE A 332 -2.14 -13.91 -8.83
CA PHE A 332 -2.06 -13.65 -7.39
C PHE A 332 -2.95 -14.59 -6.57
N LEU A 333 -4.15 -14.92 -7.03
CA LEU A 333 -5.01 -15.89 -6.35
C LEU A 333 -4.31 -17.26 -6.23
N GLN A 334 -3.68 -17.75 -7.31
CA GLN A 334 -2.91 -18.99 -7.28
C GLN A 334 -1.70 -18.91 -6.33
N LEU A 335 -0.95 -17.80 -6.36
CA LEU A 335 0.16 -17.56 -5.43
C LEU A 335 -0.31 -17.60 -3.97
N ILE A 336 -1.40 -16.90 -3.65
CA ILE A 336 -1.97 -16.83 -2.30
C ILE A 336 -2.37 -18.23 -1.82
N MET A 337 -3.07 -19.00 -2.63
CA MET A 337 -3.42 -20.39 -2.32
C MET A 337 -2.18 -21.23 -1.96
N ARG A 338 -1.05 -21.05 -2.63
CA ARG A 338 0.21 -21.76 -2.34
C ARG A 338 0.93 -21.24 -1.10
N LYS A 339 0.88 -19.92 -0.86
CA LYS A 339 1.55 -19.25 0.28
C LYS A 339 0.86 -19.45 1.62
N LEU A 340 -0.42 -19.82 1.68
CA LEU A 340 -1.10 -20.08 2.94
C LEU A 340 -0.58 -21.35 3.63
N ARG A 341 -0.35 -21.26 4.94
CA ARG A 341 0.12 -22.37 5.79
C ARG A 341 -0.87 -23.53 5.77
N ARG A 342 -0.36 -24.74 5.67
CA ARG A 342 -1.17 -25.95 5.74
C ARG A 342 -1.66 -26.19 7.17
N PRO A 343 -2.83 -26.84 7.35
CA PRO A 343 -3.27 -27.26 8.68
C PRO A 343 -2.26 -28.23 9.31
N VAL A 344 -1.88 -27.98 10.55
CA VAL A 344 -0.98 -28.84 11.33
C VAL A 344 -1.48 -28.88 12.78
N GLY A 345 -1.52 -30.06 13.38
CA GLY A 345 -1.75 -30.22 14.82
C GLY A 345 -3.08 -29.65 15.34
N GLY A 346 -4.17 -29.72 14.56
CA GLY A 346 -5.49 -29.19 14.95
C GLY A 346 -5.70 -27.69 14.58
N SER A 347 -4.70 -27.03 14.01
CA SER A 347 -4.84 -25.69 13.42
C SER A 347 -5.68 -25.74 12.13
N THR A 348 -6.46 -24.71 11.85
CA THR A 348 -7.22 -24.55 10.60
C THR A 348 -6.34 -24.17 9.40
N GLY A 349 -5.03 -23.97 9.62
CA GLY A 349 -4.11 -23.47 8.61
C GLY A 349 -4.23 -21.96 8.40
N GLY A 350 -3.58 -21.48 7.33
CA GLY A 350 -3.57 -20.04 7.00
C GLY A 350 -4.89 -19.56 6.40
N ARG A 351 -5.14 -18.25 6.51
CA ARG A 351 -6.36 -17.58 6.02
C ARG A 351 -6.04 -16.31 5.22
N CYS A 352 -6.96 -15.96 4.34
CA CYS A 352 -6.80 -14.81 3.45
C CYS A 352 -8.03 -13.92 3.42
N GLY A 353 -7.79 -12.60 3.33
CA GLY A 353 -8.75 -11.60 2.89
C GLY A 353 -8.18 -10.81 1.72
N MET A 354 -8.77 -10.90 0.55
CA MET A 354 -8.27 -10.23 -0.64
C MET A 354 -9.35 -9.46 -1.41
N VAL A 355 -8.92 -8.40 -2.07
CA VAL A 355 -9.76 -7.66 -3.03
C VAL A 355 -9.63 -8.30 -4.41
N VAL A 356 -10.75 -8.46 -5.10
CA VAL A 356 -10.77 -8.94 -6.50
C VAL A 356 -11.73 -8.11 -7.36
N PRO A 357 -11.41 -7.89 -8.64
CA PRO A 357 -12.38 -7.33 -9.57
C PRO A 357 -13.50 -8.33 -9.87
N ASN A 358 -14.67 -7.82 -10.26
CA ASN A 358 -15.84 -8.67 -10.51
C ASN A 358 -15.59 -9.74 -11.57
N GLY A 359 -14.69 -9.47 -12.54
CA GLY A 359 -14.30 -10.41 -13.59
C GLY A 359 -13.84 -11.77 -13.08
N VAL A 360 -13.15 -11.80 -11.92
CA VAL A 360 -12.70 -13.05 -11.27
C VAL A 360 -13.89 -13.92 -10.84
N LEU A 361 -15.03 -13.33 -10.48
CA LEU A 361 -16.18 -14.10 -9.99
C LEU A 361 -16.87 -14.89 -11.11
N PHE A 362 -17.08 -14.28 -12.27
CA PHE A 362 -17.84 -14.90 -13.37
C PHE A 362 -16.99 -15.53 -14.48
N GLY A 363 -15.67 -15.26 -14.54
CA GLY A 363 -14.80 -15.73 -15.62
C GLY A 363 -14.84 -17.26 -15.82
N ASP A 364 -14.82 -17.67 -17.08
CA ASP A 364 -14.86 -19.07 -17.52
C ASP A 364 -13.47 -19.65 -17.84
N GLY A 365 -13.40 -20.88 -18.34
CA GLY A 365 -12.18 -21.50 -18.84
C GLY A 365 -11.11 -21.65 -17.74
N ILE A 366 -9.96 -20.98 -17.91
CA ILE A 366 -8.85 -21.03 -16.93
C ILE A 366 -9.29 -20.46 -15.59
N CYS A 367 -10.05 -19.36 -15.58
CA CYS A 367 -10.60 -18.77 -14.36
C CYS A 367 -11.49 -19.75 -13.59
N ALA A 368 -12.36 -20.49 -14.30
CA ALA A 368 -13.21 -21.51 -13.69
C ALA A 368 -12.39 -22.65 -13.05
N ARG A 369 -11.30 -23.11 -13.70
CA ARG A 369 -10.40 -24.15 -13.13
C ARG A 369 -9.69 -23.68 -11.85
N ILE A 370 -9.27 -22.42 -11.80
CA ILE A 370 -8.64 -21.85 -10.59
C ILE A 370 -9.67 -21.74 -9.46
N LYS A 371 -10.90 -21.30 -9.76
CA LYS A 371 -12.00 -21.25 -8.79
C LYS A 371 -12.42 -22.63 -8.32
N GLU A 372 -12.40 -23.65 -9.19
CA GLU A 372 -12.67 -25.03 -8.82
C GLU A 372 -11.63 -25.55 -7.81
N GLU A 373 -10.33 -25.28 -8.02
CA GLU A 373 -9.27 -25.60 -7.04
C GLU A 373 -9.53 -24.88 -5.70
N LEU A 374 -9.88 -23.59 -5.73
CA LEU A 374 -10.22 -22.83 -4.54
C LEU A 374 -11.40 -23.46 -3.78
N LEU A 375 -12.46 -23.87 -4.46
CA LEU A 375 -13.64 -24.48 -3.83
C LEU A 375 -13.38 -25.89 -3.31
N ARG A 376 -12.52 -26.68 -3.97
CA ARG A 376 -12.25 -28.09 -3.61
C ARG A 376 -11.17 -28.26 -2.54
N GLU A 377 -10.17 -27.37 -2.51
CA GLU A 377 -9.01 -27.50 -1.60
C GLU A 377 -9.04 -26.50 -0.44
N PHE A 378 -9.83 -25.44 -0.53
CA PHE A 378 -9.94 -24.40 0.47
C PHE A 378 -11.39 -24.16 0.87
N ASN A 379 -11.59 -23.57 2.01
CA ASN A 379 -12.88 -23.10 2.48
C ASN A 379 -13.08 -21.63 2.08
N LEU A 380 -13.61 -21.38 0.88
CA LEU A 380 -14.12 -20.06 0.50
C LEU A 380 -15.42 -19.82 1.25
N HIS A 381 -15.34 -19.17 2.40
CA HIS A 381 -16.48 -19.05 3.30
C HIS A 381 -17.30 -17.77 3.16
N THR A 382 -16.73 -16.70 2.55
CA THR A 382 -17.44 -15.42 2.44
C THR A 382 -16.98 -14.61 1.24
N ILE A 383 -17.93 -14.03 0.52
CA ILE A 383 -17.75 -12.98 -0.49
C ILE A 383 -18.54 -11.76 -0.04
N VAL A 384 -17.85 -10.62 0.14
CA VAL A 384 -18.51 -9.33 0.38
C VAL A 384 -18.52 -8.55 -0.93
N ARG A 385 -19.71 -8.25 -1.44
CA ARG A 385 -19.89 -7.44 -2.65
C ARG A 385 -19.86 -5.96 -2.28
N LEU A 386 -18.96 -5.22 -2.91
CA LEU A 386 -18.79 -3.79 -2.63
C LEU A 386 -19.65 -2.96 -3.60
N PRO A 387 -20.19 -1.82 -3.16
CA PRO A 387 -20.86 -0.88 -4.03
C PRO A 387 -19.93 -0.24 -5.05
N ASN A 388 -20.49 0.34 -6.09
CA ASN A 388 -19.72 1.03 -7.12
C ASN A 388 -18.96 2.24 -6.57
N GLY A 389 -17.77 2.48 -7.13
CA GLY A 389 -16.97 3.66 -6.86
C GLY A 389 -16.13 3.61 -5.57
N VAL A 390 -16.04 2.47 -4.86
CA VAL A 390 -15.19 2.34 -3.66
C VAL A 390 -13.74 2.71 -3.95
N PHE A 391 -13.25 2.42 -5.14
CA PHE A 391 -11.89 2.76 -5.61
C PHE A 391 -11.83 4.05 -6.44
N ALA A 392 -12.90 4.84 -6.49
CA ALA A 392 -12.86 6.12 -7.22
C ALA A 392 -11.81 7.08 -6.61
N PRO A 393 -11.13 7.90 -7.42
CA PRO A 393 -11.27 8.06 -8.87
C PRO A 393 -10.48 7.06 -9.73
N TYR A 394 -9.70 6.16 -9.12
CA TYR A 394 -8.79 5.25 -9.81
C TYR A 394 -9.53 4.30 -10.77
N THR A 395 -10.54 3.59 -10.29
CA THR A 395 -11.36 2.71 -11.12
C THR A 395 -12.82 2.71 -10.70
N LEU A 396 -13.69 2.50 -11.68
CA LEU A 396 -15.12 2.25 -11.47
C LEU A 396 -15.46 0.76 -11.59
N ILE A 397 -14.48 -0.11 -11.79
CA ILE A 397 -14.69 -1.56 -11.87
C ILE A 397 -15.29 -2.04 -10.55
N PRO A 398 -16.44 -2.76 -10.59
CA PRO A 398 -17.01 -3.36 -9.40
C PRO A 398 -16.04 -4.35 -8.76
N THR A 399 -15.90 -4.26 -7.46
CA THR A 399 -14.95 -5.07 -6.69
C THR A 399 -15.65 -5.88 -5.62
N ASN A 400 -15.02 -6.96 -5.22
CA ASN A 400 -15.51 -7.86 -4.18
C ASN A 400 -14.35 -8.22 -3.23
N LEU A 401 -14.71 -8.65 -2.02
CA LEU A 401 -13.76 -9.16 -1.05
C LEU A 401 -13.97 -10.67 -0.91
N LEU A 402 -12.91 -11.42 -1.12
CA LEU A 402 -12.89 -12.87 -0.91
C LEU A 402 -12.21 -13.20 0.41
N PHE A 403 -12.87 -14.05 1.20
CA PHE A 403 -12.32 -14.57 2.45
C PHE A 403 -12.34 -16.09 2.44
N PHE A 404 -11.17 -16.69 2.55
CA PHE A 404 -10.98 -18.12 2.53
C PHE A 404 -9.83 -18.57 3.43
N ASP A 405 -9.86 -19.83 3.82
CA ASP A 405 -8.86 -20.45 4.68
C ASP A 405 -8.55 -21.89 4.24
N ARG A 406 -7.62 -22.52 4.94
CA ARG A 406 -7.23 -23.92 4.67
C ARG A 406 -7.92 -24.95 5.58
N SER A 407 -9.05 -24.63 6.18
CA SER A 407 -9.77 -25.57 7.08
C SER A 407 -10.38 -26.77 6.35
N GLY A 408 -10.39 -26.79 5.03
CA GLY A 408 -10.88 -27.89 4.19
C GLY A 408 -11.67 -27.39 2.99
N PRO A 409 -12.33 -28.30 2.25
CA PRO A 409 -13.16 -27.92 1.10
C PRO A 409 -14.33 -27.02 1.47
N THR A 410 -14.69 -26.13 0.58
CA THR A 410 -15.88 -25.29 0.70
C THR A 410 -17.15 -26.13 0.75
N LYS A 411 -18.03 -25.87 1.70
CA LYS A 411 -19.37 -26.48 1.78
C LYS A 411 -20.43 -25.55 1.23
N HIS A 412 -20.38 -24.30 1.60
CA HIS A 412 -21.22 -23.21 1.09
C HIS A 412 -20.46 -21.89 1.22
N VAL A 413 -20.79 -20.95 0.35
CA VAL A 413 -20.26 -19.58 0.35
C VAL A 413 -21.34 -18.64 0.86
N TRP A 414 -21.01 -17.82 1.85
CA TRP A 414 -21.81 -16.70 2.26
C TRP A 414 -21.54 -15.49 1.38
N TYR A 415 -22.59 -14.83 0.97
CA TYR A 415 -22.56 -13.54 0.28
C TYR A 415 -23.11 -12.46 1.19
N TYR A 416 -22.49 -11.31 1.16
CA TYR A 416 -22.97 -10.11 1.82
C TYR A 416 -22.88 -8.92 0.87
N GLU A 417 -24.00 -8.23 0.62
CA GLU A 417 -24.03 -6.98 -0.13
C GLU A 417 -23.83 -5.79 0.81
N GLN A 418 -22.67 -5.12 0.70
CA GLN A 418 -22.43 -3.89 1.43
C GLN A 418 -23.32 -2.79 0.84
N PRO A 419 -24.24 -2.20 1.62
CA PRO A 419 -25.13 -1.17 1.10
C PRO A 419 -24.41 0.15 0.87
N LEU A 420 -24.90 0.92 -0.07
CA LEU A 420 -24.62 2.36 -0.12
C LEU A 420 -25.41 3.09 0.98
N PRO A 421 -24.86 4.18 1.54
CA PRO A 421 -25.65 5.09 2.38
C PRO A 421 -26.88 5.62 1.66
N GLU A 422 -27.93 5.87 2.41
CA GLU A 422 -29.18 6.39 1.87
C GLU A 422 -28.97 7.68 1.04
N GLY A 423 -29.61 7.75 -0.11
CA GLY A 423 -29.49 8.87 -1.05
C GLY A 423 -28.22 8.87 -1.92
N ARG A 424 -27.31 7.90 -1.77
CA ARG A 424 -26.12 7.76 -2.63
C ARG A 424 -26.33 6.72 -3.73
N LYS A 425 -25.81 7.02 -4.94
CA LYS A 425 -25.82 6.09 -6.08
C LYS A 425 -24.47 5.37 -6.24
N ASN A 426 -23.37 5.99 -5.79
CA ASN A 426 -22.00 5.47 -5.83
C ASN A 426 -21.12 6.25 -4.85
N TYR A 427 -19.92 5.74 -4.57
CA TYR A 427 -18.87 6.51 -3.93
C TYR A 427 -18.12 7.36 -4.97
N THR A 428 -17.52 8.45 -4.48
CA THR A 428 -16.74 9.39 -5.29
C THR A 428 -15.49 9.82 -4.53
N LYS A 429 -14.56 10.51 -5.21
CA LYS A 429 -13.39 11.11 -4.58
C LYS A 429 -13.74 12.00 -3.38
N THR A 430 -14.81 12.80 -3.49
CA THR A 430 -15.23 13.75 -2.46
C THR A 430 -16.13 13.12 -1.39
N MET A 431 -16.71 11.96 -1.68
CA MET A 431 -17.56 11.18 -0.77
C MET A 431 -17.12 9.71 -0.76
N PRO A 432 -15.92 9.42 -0.25
CA PRO A 432 -15.41 8.05 -0.19
C PRO A 432 -16.12 7.23 0.87
N ILE A 433 -15.98 5.90 0.80
CA ILE A 433 -16.47 4.98 1.82
C ILE A 433 -15.82 5.28 3.18
N GLN A 434 -16.59 5.11 4.27
CA GLN A 434 -16.11 5.26 5.65
C GLN A 434 -16.14 3.91 6.38
N PHE A 435 -15.30 3.74 7.40
CA PHE A 435 -15.21 2.48 8.14
C PHE A 435 -16.52 2.15 8.89
N GLU A 436 -17.18 3.16 9.40
CA GLU A 436 -18.45 3.06 10.14
C GLU A 436 -19.57 2.46 9.29
N GLU A 437 -19.50 2.58 7.98
CA GLU A 437 -20.46 2.01 7.04
C GLU A 437 -20.40 0.46 7.00
N PHE A 438 -19.30 -0.13 7.46
CA PHE A 438 -19.17 -1.59 7.63
C PHE A 438 -19.77 -2.11 8.94
N ALA A 439 -20.31 -1.27 9.82
CA ALA A 439 -20.80 -1.69 11.13
C ALA A 439 -21.84 -2.83 11.05
N THR A 440 -22.76 -2.78 10.09
CA THR A 440 -23.76 -3.83 9.88
C THR A 440 -23.13 -5.13 9.38
N CYS A 441 -22.17 -5.07 8.48
CA CYS A 441 -21.41 -6.21 7.99
C CYS A 441 -20.59 -6.86 9.11
N LEU A 442 -19.93 -6.06 9.95
CA LEU A 442 -19.16 -6.53 11.11
C LEU A 442 -20.05 -7.21 12.16
N ALA A 443 -21.25 -6.68 12.40
CA ALA A 443 -22.25 -7.30 13.28
C ALA A 443 -22.72 -8.65 12.72
N TRP A 444 -23.05 -8.68 11.43
CA TRP A 444 -23.42 -9.91 10.72
C TRP A 444 -22.30 -10.94 10.72
N TRP A 445 -21.04 -10.53 10.55
CA TRP A 445 -19.88 -11.42 10.53
C TRP A 445 -19.78 -12.31 11.78
N LYS A 446 -20.15 -11.74 12.94
CA LYS A 446 -20.14 -12.45 14.24
C LYS A 446 -21.28 -13.45 14.39
N LYS A 447 -22.44 -13.18 13.74
CA LYS A 447 -23.65 -14.00 13.77
C LYS A 447 -24.24 -14.08 12.37
N ARG A 448 -23.64 -14.93 11.51
CA ARG A 448 -24.08 -15.05 10.12
C ARG A 448 -25.46 -15.65 10.03
N GLN A 449 -26.40 -14.90 9.47
CA GLN A 449 -27.77 -15.30 9.19
C GLN A 449 -28.17 -14.73 7.83
N GLU A 450 -29.10 -15.44 7.15
CA GLU A 450 -29.68 -14.93 5.91
C GLU A 450 -30.56 -13.71 6.20
N SER A 451 -30.50 -12.72 5.32
CA SER A 451 -31.23 -11.48 5.41
C SER A 451 -31.43 -10.89 4.00
N ASP A 452 -32.05 -9.73 3.91
CA ASP A 452 -32.20 -8.96 2.67
C ASP A 452 -30.83 -8.62 1.98
N ARG A 453 -29.72 -8.70 2.72
CA ARG A 453 -28.34 -8.39 2.24
C ARG A 453 -27.39 -9.56 2.32
N ALA A 454 -27.79 -10.66 2.93
CA ALA A 454 -26.91 -11.80 3.15
C ALA A 454 -27.61 -13.10 2.82
N TRP A 455 -26.96 -13.93 2.01
CA TRP A 455 -27.47 -15.25 1.61
C TRP A 455 -26.30 -16.23 1.48
N LYS A 456 -26.62 -17.50 1.39
CA LYS A 456 -25.62 -18.55 1.18
C LYS A 456 -25.95 -19.38 -0.06
N VAL A 457 -24.90 -19.85 -0.72
CA VAL A 457 -24.98 -20.72 -1.90
C VAL A 457 -24.19 -21.98 -1.64
N SER A 458 -24.75 -23.13 -1.96
CA SER A 458 -24.06 -24.41 -1.80
C SER A 458 -22.91 -24.56 -2.79
N VAL A 459 -21.83 -25.27 -2.40
CA VAL A 459 -20.75 -25.59 -3.33
C VAL A 459 -21.23 -26.42 -4.52
N ALA A 460 -22.24 -27.28 -4.32
CA ALA A 460 -22.82 -28.09 -5.39
C ALA A 460 -23.41 -27.19 -6.50
N ASP A 461 -24.16 -26.16 -6.13
CA ASP A 461 -24.74 -25.20 -7.09
C ASP A 461 -23.66 -24.35 -7.81
N LEU A 462 -22.57 -24.02 -7.08
CA LEU A 462 -21.44 -23.31 -7.66
C LEU A 462 -20.70 -24.17 -8.69
N LEU A 463 -20.41 -25.42 -8.36
CA LEU A 463 -19.74 -26.36 -9.26
C LEU A 463 -20.61 -26.69 -10.49
N ALA A 464 -21.93 -26.90 -10.29
CA ALA A 464 -22.87 -27.17 -11.39
C ALA A 464 -23.00 -26.01 -12.38
N SER A 465 -22.71 -24.77 -11.94
CA SER A 465 -22.75 -23.58 -12.79
C SER A 465 -21.37 -23.17 -13.34
N GLY A 466 -20.42 -24.09 -13.46
CA GLY A 466 -19.07 -23.81 -13.98
C GLY A 466 -18.24 -22.93 -13.04
N CYS A 467 -18.40 -23.08 -11.74
CA CYS A 467 -17.71 -22.28 -10.71
C CYS A 467 -17.98 -20.77 -10.82
N ASN A 468 -19.15 -20.38 -11.34
CA ASN A 468 -19.56 -19.00 -11.35
C ASN A 468 -19.85 -18.51 -9.92
N LEU A 469 -19.01 -17.63 -9.39
CA LEU A 469 -19.14 -17.03 -8.06
C LEU A 469 -19.92 -15.70 -8.09
N ASP A 470 -20.31 -15.17 -9.27
CA ASP A 470 -21.13 -13.97 -9.37
C ASP A 470 -22.62 -14.31 -9.18
N ARG A 471 -23.02 -14.46 -7.92
CA ARG A 471 -24.40 -14.79 -7.54
C ARG A 471 -25.16 -13.52 -7.14
N LYS A 472 -26.29 -13.32 -7.79
CA LYS A 472 -27.20 -12.23 -7.45
C LYS A 472 -27.91 -12.53 -6.11
N ASN A 473 -28.26 -11.49 -5.39
CA ASN A 473 -29.07 -11.58 -4.20
C ASN A 473 -30.49 -12.08 -4.56
N PRO A 474 -30.93 -13.23 -4.01
CA PRO A 474 -32.23 -13.77 -4.34
C PRO A 474 -33.40 -12.92 -3.83
N GLN A 475 -33.13 -12.03 -2.86
CA GLN A 475 -34.14 -11.12 -2.27
C GLN A 475 -33.98 -9.68 -2.81
N ALA A 476 -33.06 -9.43 -3.78
CA ALA A 476 -32.96 -8.13 -4.40
C ALA A 476 -34.32 -7.79 -5.02
N LYS A 477 -34.92 -6.68 -4.56
CA LYS A 477 -36.06 -6.12 -5.27
C LYS A 477 -35.59 -5.81 -6.68
N GLU A 478 -36.21 -6.43 -7.66
CA GLU A 478 -35.98 -6.05 -9.05
C GLU A 478 -36.43 -4.59 -9.20
N ASP A 479 -35.50 -3.67 -9.09
CA ASP A 479 -35.67 -2.32 -9.63
C ASP A 479 -35.56 -2.42 -11.16
N ILE A 480 -36.47 -3.19 -11.75
CA ILE A 480 -36.68 -3.21 -13.19
C ILE A 480 -37.58 -2.01 -13.53
N ALA A 481 -37.03 -0.82 -13.38
CA ALA A 481 -37.43 0.25 -14.27
C ALA A 481 -36.66 0.08 -15.58
N HIS A 482 -36.89 -1.01 -16.30
CA HIS A 482 -36.59 -1.05 -17.72
C HIS A 482 -37.45 0.04 -18.36
N LEU A 483 -36.80 1.12 -18.80
CA LEU A 483 -37.42 1.99 -19.79
C LEU A 483 -37.95 1.10 -20.90
N PRO A 484 -39.18 1.29 -21.39
CA PRO A 484 -39.69 0.57 -22.54
C PRO A 484 -38.62 0.57 -23.67
N ALA A 485 -38.53 -0.52 -24.43
CA ALA A 485 -37.53 -0.66 -25.49
C ALA A 485 -37.49 0.55 -26.44
N GLU A 486 -38.66 1.17 -26.66
CA GLU A 486 -38.81 2.40 -27.44
C GLU A 486 -38.08 3.59 -26.80
N GLN A 487 -38.23 3.81 -25.49
CA GLN A 487 -37.52 4.88 -24.79
C GLN A 487 -36.03 4.64 -24.65
N LEU A 488 -35.62 3.36 -24.57
CA LEU A 488 -34.20 2.99 -24.62
C LEU A 488 -33.59 3.29 -26.00
N ALA A 489 -34.29 2.94 -27.09
CA ALA A 489 -33.87 3.24 -28.45
C ALA A 489 -33.79 4.74 -28.71
N GLU A 490 -34.77 5.51 -28.20
CA GLU A 490 -34.79 6.97 -28.30
C GLU A 490 -33.62 7.59 -27.54
N SER A 491 -33.34 7.15 -26.29
CA SER A 491 -32.21 7.60 -25.48
C SER A 491 -30.85 7.23 -26.08
N ILE A 492 -30.74 6.11 -26.80
CA ILE A 492 -29.54 5.73 -27.56
C ILE A 492 -29.36 6.68 -28.74
N GLY A 493 -30.43 6.96 -29.51
CA GLY A 493 -30.41 7.88 -30.65
C GLY A 493 -30.00 9.31 -30.22
N GLU A 494 -30.52 9.82 -29.11
CA GLU A 494 -30.11 11.14 -28.57
C GLU A 494 -28.63 11.19 -28.20
N LYS A 495 -28.12 10.10 -27.61
CA LYS A 495 -26.67 10.01 -27.24
C LYS A 495 -25.77 9.91 -28.47
N GLU A 496 -26.17 9.16 -29.49
CA GLU A 496 -25.44 9.09 -30.75
C GLU A 496 -25.39 10.45 -31.45
N GLN A 497 -26.51 11.17 -31.48
CA GLN A 497 -26.56 12.53 -32.05
C GLN A 497 -25.62 13.48 -31.30
N ARG A 498 -25.59 13.41 -30.00
CA ARG A 498 -24.69 14.20 -29.17
C ARG A 498 -23.21 13.88 -29.40
N ILE A 499 -22.88 12.61 -29.61
CA ILE A 499 -21.52 12.17 -29.96
C ILE A 499 -21.11 12.76 -31.33
N VAL A 500 -22.00 12.73 -32.33
CA VAL A 500 -21.76 13.31 -33.64
C VAL A 500 -21.51 14.82 -33.55
N GLU A 501 -22.31 15.54 -32.77
CA GLU A 501 -22.14 16.98 -32.52
C GLU A 501 -20.77 17.29 -31.87
N ILE A 502 -20.38 16.53 -30.84
CA ILE A 502 -19.09 16.68 -30.16
C ILE A 502 -17.93 16.42 -31.13
N LEU A 503 -18.02 15.36 -31.95
CA LEU A 503 -17.01 15.04 -32.96
C LEU A 503 -16.90 16.14 -34.03
N ALA A 504 -18.04 16.68 -34.48
CA ALA A 504 -18.04 17.83 -35.40
C ALA A 504 -17.37 19.06 -34.79
N HIS A 505 -17.65 19.35 -33.52
CA HIS A 505 -17.02 20.46 -32.80
C HIS A 505 -15.50 20.26 -32.64
N ILE A 506 -15.06 19.06 -32.30
CA ILE A 506 -13.63 18.71 -32.21
C ILE A 506 -12.95 18.88 -33.58
N LYS A 507 -13.57 18.40 -34.66
CA LYS A 507 -13.04 18.59 -36.04
C LYS A 507 -12.91 20.07 -36.42
N LEU A 508 -13.90 20.87 -36.04
CA LEU A 508 -13.87 22.32 -36.29
C LEU A 508 -12.71 22.99 -35.53
N LEU A 509 -12.51 22.62 -34.25
CA LEU A 509 -11.41 23.14 -33.44
C LEU A 509 -10.04 22.75 -33.98
N LEU A 510 -9.87 21.51 -34.45
CA LEU A 510 -8.62 21.04 -35.06
C LEU A 510 -8.31 21.79 -36.37
N VAL A 511 -9.31 22.07 -37.18
CA VAL A 511 -9.15 22.86 -38.42
C VAL A 511 -8.84 24.32 -38.14
N THR A 512 -9.43 24.91 -37.08
CA THR A 512 -9.21 26.32 -36.70
C THR A 512 -7.87 26.56 -35.99
N GLN A 513 -7.27 25.51 -35.40
CA GLN A 513 -5.97 25.62 -34.72
C GLN A 513 -4.78 25.20 -35.60
N GLY A 514 -5.00 24.81 -36.85
CA GLY A 514 -3.92 24.54 -37.80
C GLY A 514 -3.08 23.30 -37.46
N LEU A 515 -3.68 22.32 -36.79
CA LEU A 515 -3.11 20.99 -36.51
C LEU A 515 -3.70 19.96 -37.46
#